data_00ac17f1e01a135db3e0e9ee184a14f1
#
_entry.id   00ac17f1e01a135db3e0e9ee184a14f1
#
_cell.length_a   1.000
_cell.length_b   1.000
_cell.length_c   1.000
_cell.angle_alpha   90.00
_cell.angle_beta   90.00
_cell.angle_gamma   90.00
#
_symmetry.space_group_name_H-M   'P 1'
#
loop_
_entity.id
_entity.type
_entity.pdbx_description
1 polymer ?
#
loop_
_entity_poly.entity_id
_entity_poly.type
_entity_poly.pdbx_seq_one_letter_code
_entity_poly.pdbx_strand_id
1 'polypeptide(L)'
;GTFAHRLPADMVVMNPKHREISEKIWKLPAGTIPDWIGYHAVAQSRMAKDGKIGFLWTSATNNMQAGPNVNGEIYPGWRNPKCFTVVSDVYPTVSAMSADLILPCAMWMEKEGMFGNAERRGQMWRQQVKAPGEAKSDLWQYLEFAKRFKVEDVWPADLIAKMPEVKGKTLYDVLYANGQVNKFPKSETATVNAHAWAGYTNDESDFFGYYVQKGLFEEYAEFGRGHAHDLAPFDTYHKARGLRWPVVDGKEIRLKDIWPSDE
;
A
#
# COMPACT_ATOMS: atom_id res chain seq x y z
N GLY A 1 11.07 -3.69 -5.48
CA GLY A 1 10.03 -4.20 -4.57
C GLY A 1 10.38 -4.02 -3.11
N THR A 2 9.41 -4.17 -2.25
CA THR A 2 9.61 -4.11 -0.80
C THR A 2 10.21 -5.41 -0.30
N PHE A 3 11.19 -5.33 0.59
CA PHE A 3 11.79 -6.52 1.20
C PHE A 3 10.82 -7.17 2.19
N ALA A 4 10.86 -8.49 2.31
CA ALA A 4 9.97 -9.27 3.15
C ALA A 4 10.08 -8.99 4.66
N HIS A 5 11.09 -8.26 5.09
CA HIS A 5 11.33 -7.89 6.49
C HIS A 5 10.99 -6.42 6.80
N ARG A 6 10.48 -5.68 5.82
CA ARG A 6 10.31 -4.23 5.94
C ARG A 6 8.96 -3.84 6.57
N LEU A 7 9.03 -2.89 7.49
CA LEU A 7 7.92 -2.09 7.99
C LEU A 7 7.94 -0.70 7.30
N PRO A 8 6.90 0.13 7.43
CA PRO A 8 6.90 1.47 6.85
C PRO A 8 8.11 2.31 7.26
N ALA A 9 8.50 3.29 6.42
CA ALA A 9 9.61 4.21 6.64
C ALA A 9 10.97 3.51 6.88
N ASP A 10 11.23 2.43 6.14
CA ASP A 10 12.46 1.63 6.20
C ASP A 10 12.76 0.94 7.54
N MET A 11 11.78 0.90 8.44
CA MET A 11 11.87 0.09 9.63
C MET A 11 11.86 -1.41 9.28
N VAL A 12 12.32 -2.25 10.21
CA VAL A 12 12.47 -3.69 9.99
C VAL A 12 11.84 -4.51 11.13
N VAL A 13 11.22 -5.64 10.78
CA VAL A 13 10.49 -6.48 11.75
C VAL A 13 11.40 -7.10 12.82
N MET A 14 12.69 -7.32 12.54
CA MET A 14 13.63 -7.88 13.52
C MET A 14 13.94 -6.92 14.67
N ASN A 15 13.76 -5.62 14.48
CA ASN A 15 14.00 -4.64 15.54
C ASN A 15 12.77 -4.50 16.43
N PRO A 16 12.86 -4.82 17.74
CA PRO A 16 11.70 -4.77 18.63
C PRO A 16 11.11 -3.37 18.78
N LYS A 17 11.94 -2.31 18.75
CA LYS A 17 11.44 -0.92 18.81
C LYS A 17 10.65 -0.54 17.57
N HIS A 18 11.04 -1.05 16.39
CA HIS A 18 10.31 -0.79 15.16
C HIS A 18 8.93 -1.48 15.18
N ARG A 19 8.85 -2.70 15.71
CA ARG A 19 7.56 -3.39 15.90
C ARG A 19 6.66 -2.64 16.87
N GLU A 20 7.21 -2.22 18.03
CA GLU A 20 6.47 -1.45 19.04
C GLU A 20 5.89 -0.16 18.46
N ILE A 21 6.68 0.61 17.70
CA ILE A 21 6.23 1.83 17.02
C ILE A 21 5.09 1.50 16.05
N SER A 22 5.27 0.47 15.23
CA SER A 22 4.28 0.08 14.23
C SER A 22 2.98 -0.42 14.86
N GLU A 23 3.06 -1.25 15.89
CA GLU A 23 1.89 -1.72 16.64
C GLU A 23 1.12 -0.57 17.29
N LYS A 24 1.83 0.41 17.85
CA LYS A 24 1.22 1.61 18.44
C LYS A 24 0.48 2.45 17.39
N ILE A 25 1.09 2.70 16.23
CA ILE A 25 0.48 3.48 15.14
C ILE A 25 -0.74 2.76 14.58
N TRP A 26 -0.63 1.47 14.35
CA TRP A 26 -1.73 0.63 13.84
C TRP A 26 -2.73 0.19 14.91
N LYS A 27 -2.54 0.61 16.17
CA LYS A 27 -3.41 0.25 17.30
C LYS A 27 -3.53 -1.27 17.50
N LEU A 28 -2.46 -1.99 17.26
CA LEU A 28 -2.40 -3.43 17.49
C LEU A 28 -1.95 -3.73 18.92
N PRO A 29 -2.39 -4.85 19.51
CA PRO A 29 -1.84 -5.33 20.76
C PRO A 29 -0.33 -5.59 20.66
N ALA A 30 0.41 -5.32 21.74
CA ALA A 30 1.84 -5.58 21.78
C ALA A 30 2.16 -7.05 21.45
N GLY A 31 3.18 -7.27 20.62
CA GLY A 31 3.60 -8.59 20.18
C GLY A 31 2.74 -9.20 19.07
N THR A 32 1.92 -8.41 18.38
CA THR A 32 1.14 -8.86 17.23
C THR A 32 2.01 -9.03 15.99
N ILE A 33 2.94 -8.09 15.75
CA ILE A 33 3.82 -8.17 14.59
C ILE A 33 4.90 -9.22 14.84
N PRO A 34 5.03 -10.25 13.98
CA PRO A 34 6.04 -11.28 14.14
C PRO A 34 7.46 -10.71 13.98
N ASP A 35 8.43 -11.33 14.64
CA ASP A 35 9.84 -10.90 14.64
C ASP A 35 10.69 -11.59 13.57
N TRP A 36 10.09 -12.44 12.76
CA TRP A 36 10.78 -13.13 11.67
C TRP A 36 10.53 -12.50 10.31
N ILE A 37 11.47 -12.73 9.39
CA ILE A 37 11.39 -12.29 8.01
C ILE A 37 10.38 -13.16 7.25
N GLY A 38 9.47 -12.54 6.50
CA GLY A 38 8.54 -13.24 5.62
C GLY A 38 9.25 -13.90 4.41
N TYR A 39 8.50 -14.67 3.66
CA TYR A 39 9.02 -15.35 2.47
C TYR A 39 9.25 -14.37 1.33
N HIS A 40 10.45 -14.41 0.74
CA HIS A 40 10.76 -13.63 -0.47
C HIS A 40 10.03 -14.18 -1.71
N ALA A 41 9.94 -13.40 -2.78
CA ALA A 41 9.12 -13.71 -3.96
C ALA A 41 9.39 -15.09 -4.59
N VAL A 42 10.65 -15.52 -4.64
CA VAL A 42 11.00 -16.87 -5.16
C VAL A 42 10.48 -17.96 -4.23
N ALA A 43 10.62 -17.81 -2.92
CA ALA A 43 10.09 -18.76 -1.96
C ALA A 43 8.55 -18.83 -2.01
N GLN A 44 7.87 -17.69 -2.19
CA GLN A 44 6.42 -17.63 -2.37
C GLN A 44 6.01 -18.45 -3.62
N SER A 45 6.74 -18.31 -4.74
CA SER A 45 6.46 -19.09 -5.95
C SER A 45 6.62 -20.60 -5.73
N ARG A 46 7.65 -21.01 -4.98
CA ARG A 46 7.82 -22.42 -4.57
C ARG A 46 6.68 -22.90 -3.69
N MET A 47 6.27 -22.09 -2.72
CA MET A 47 5.15 -22.43 -1.83
C MET A 47 3.83 -22.54 -2.60
N ALA A 48 3.60 -21.68 -3.59
CA ALA A 48 2.45 -21.80 -4.48
C ALA A 48 2.50 -23.12 -5.28
N LYS A 49 3.67 -23.46 -5.84
CA LYS A 49 3.91 -24.74 -6.52
C LYS A 49 3.63 -25.94 -5.61
N ASP A 50 4.02 -25.86 -4.34
CA ASP A 50 3.80 -26.90 -3.34
C ASP A 50 2.35 -26.92 -2.79
N GLY A 51 1.48 -26.02 -3.28
CA GLY A 51 0.09 -25.92 -2.85
C GLY A 51 -0.10 -25.38 -1.43
N LYS A 52 0.89 -24.64 -0.92
CA LYS A 52 0.87 -24.00 0.41
C LYS A 52 0.30 -22.59 0.39
N ILE A 53 0.09 -22.01 -0.79
CA ILE A 53 -0.55 -20.70 -1.00
C ILE A 53 -1.85 -20.95 -1.74
N GLY A 54 -2.96 -20.60 -1.13
CA GLY A 54 -4.29 -20.73 -1.70
C GLY A 54 -4.76 -19.50 -2.49
N PHE A 55 -4.15 -18.34 -2.25
CA PHE A 55 -4.50 -17.07 -2.91
C PHE A 55 -3.25 -16.23 -3.13
N LEU A 56 -3.04 -15.78 -4.36
CA LEU A 56 -1.92 -14.94 -4.74
C LEU A 56 -2.42 -13.77 -5.58
N TRP A 57 -2.23 -12.56 -5.06
CA TRP A 57 -2.56 -11.32 -5.78
C TRP A 57 -1.27 -10.59 -6.16
N THR A 58 -1.04 -10.44 -7.46
CA THR A 58 0.10 -9.70 -8.01
C THR A 58 -0.39 -8.38 -8.60
N SER A 59 0.19 -7.29 -8.17
CA SER A 59 -0.16 -5.95 -8.62
C SER A 59 1.01 -5.28 -9.33
N ALA A 60 0.78 -4.84 -10.56
CA ALA A 60 1.71 -4.07 -11.40
C ALA A 60 3.11 -4.70 -11.54
N THR A 61 3.21 -6.03 -11.58
CA THR A 61 4.46 -6.77 -11.70
C THR A 61 4.31 -7.97 -12.62
N ASN A 62 5.14 -8.04 -13.66
CA ASN A 62 5.10 -9.10 -14.67
C ASN A 62 6.04 -10.27 -14.33
N ASN A 63 5.79 -10.95 -13.22
CA ASN A 63 6.65 -12.03 -12.71
C ASN A 63 6.78 -13.22 -13.66
N MET A 64 5.75 -13.49 -14.46
CA MET A 64 5.77 -14.57 -15.47
C MET A 64 6.74 -14.32 -16.62
N GLN A 65 7.25 -13.09 -16.75
CA GLN A 65 8.26 -12.74 -17.75
C GLN A 65 9.59 -12.33 -17.10
N ALA A 66 9.54 -11.63 -15.98
CA ALA A 66 10.73 -11.03 -15.34
C ALA A 66 11.26 -11.83 -14.16
N GLY A 67 10.52 -12.83 -13.66
CA GLY A 67 10.93 -13.61 -12.50
C GLY A 67 11.99 -14.67 -12.83
N PRO A 68 12.76 -15.11 -11.85
CA PRO A 68 13.74 -16.18 -12.03
C PRO A 68 13.04 -17.54 -12.14
N ASN A 69 13.60 -18.42 -12.97
CA ASN A 69 13.13 -19.80 -13.13
C ASN A 69 11.61 -19.92 -13.37
N VAL A 70 11.12 -19.13 -14.33
CA VAL A 70 9.68 -19.07 -14.64
C VAL A 70 9.08 -20.45 -14.88
N ASN A 71 9.71 -21.27 -15.74
CA ASN A 71 9.18 -22.58 -16.11
C ASN A 71 9.24 -23.62 -14.98
N GLY A 72 10.24 -23.52 -14.11
CA GLY A 72 10.44 -24.51 -13.03
C GLY A 72 9.68 -24.17 -11.73
N GLU A 73 9.41 -22.91 -11.48
CA GLU A 73 8.88 -22.45 -10.20
C GLU A 73 7.65 -21.55 -10.31
N ILE A 74 7.71 -20.46 -11.08
CA ILE A 74 6.64 -19.47 -11.10
C ILE A 74 5.41 -20.01 -11.81
N TYR A 75 5.58 -20.47 -13.05
CA TYR A 75 4.46 -21.00 -13.84
C TYR A 75 3.77 -22.19 -13.16
N PRO A 76 4.48 -23.23 -12.67
CA PRO A 76 3.82 -24.32 -11.96
C PRO A 76 3.09 -23.89 -10.68
N GLY A 77 3.60 -22.85 -9.99
CA GLY A 77 2.95 -22.29 -8.81
C GLY A 77 1.65 -21.56 -9.14
N TRP A 78 1.69 -20.70 -10.14
CA TRP A 78 0.52 -19.92 -10.58
C TRP A 78 -0.58 -20.79 -11.20
N ARG A 79 -0.20 -21.90 -11.82
CA ARG A 79 -1.13 -22.87 -12.43
C ARG A 79 -1.49 -24.02 -11.50
N ASN A 80 -1.07 -23.98 -10.24
CA ASN A 80 -1.50 -24.97 -9.27
C ASN A 80 -2.99 -24.79 -8.97
N PRO A 81 -3.84 -25.81 -9.13
CA PRO A 81 -5.28 -25.70 -8.92
C PRO A 81 -5.67 -25.35 -7.47
N LYS A 82 -4.75 -25.43 -6.53
CA LYS A 82 -4.93 -25.00 -5.14
C LYS A 82 -4.63 -23.52 -4.92
N CYS A 83 -4.07 -22.81 -5.91
CA CYS A 83 -3.70 -21.41 -5.82
C CYS A 83 -4.58 -20.60 -6.78
N PHE A 84 -5.50 -19.81 -6.24
CA PHE A 84 -6.25 -18.85 -7.03
C PHE A 84 -5.40 -17.59 -7.25
N THR A 85 -5.13 -17.26 -8.51
CA THR A 85 -4.23 -16.16 -8.88
C THR A 85 -4.99 -14.96 -9.42
N VAL A 86 -4.71 -13.81 -8.87
CA VAL A 86 -5.25 -12.51 -9.30
C VAL A 86 -4.10 -11.64 -9.80
N VAL A 87 -4.27 -10.99 -10.93
CA VAL A 87 -3.34 -9.99 -11.43
C VAL A 87 -4.06 -8.67 -11.66
N SER A 88 -3.56 -7.61 -11.02
CA SER A 88 -3.93 -6.23 -11.30
C SER A 88 -2.83 -5.59 -12.14
N ASP A 89 -3.12 -5.22 -13.38
CA ASP A 89 -2.13 -4.59 -14.25
C ASP A 89 -2.80 -3.61 -15.23
N VAL A 90 -2.00 -2.67 -15.73
CA VAL A 90 -2.44 -1.69 -16.73
C VAL A 90 -2.44 -2.26 -18.15
N TYR A 91 -1.74 -3.37 -18.36
CA TYR A 91 -1.63 -4.06 -19.65
C TYR A 91 -1.93 -5.55 -19.50
N PRO A 92 -2.38 -6.21 -20.56
CA PRO A 92 -2.55 -7.67 -20.60
C PRO A 92 -1.17 -8.36 -20.71
N THR A 93 -0.38 -8.24 -19.64
CA THR A 93 0.95 -8.85 -19.54
C THR A 93 0.88 -10.38 -19.58
N VAL A 94 2.03 -11.05 -19.75
CA VAL A 94 2.11 -12.52 -19.65
C VAL A 94 1.60 -13.00 -18.30
N SER A 95 1.88 -12.26 -17.23
CA SER A 95 1.35 -12.54 -15.89
C SER A 95 -0.17 -12.44 -15.85
N ALA A 96 -0.74 -11.36 -16.40
CA ALA A 96 -2.18 -11.17 -16.45
C ALA A 96 -2.86 -12.30 -17.24
N MET A 97 -2.33 -12.67 -18.39
CA MET A 97 -2.88 -13.74 -19.24
C MET A 97 -2.75 -15.12 -18.61
N SER A 98 -1.94 -15.28 -17.57
CA SER A 98 -1.75 -16.54 -16.84
C SER A 98 -2.55 -16.62 -15.54
N ALA A 99 -3.25 -15.56 -15.16
CA ALA A 99 -4.04 -15.47 -13.93
C ALA A 99 -5.44 -16.10 -14.10
N ASP A 100 -6.05 -16.47 -12.98
CA ASP A 100 -7.45 -16.91 -12.92
C ASP A 100 -8.40 -15.70 -13.01
N LEU A 101 -7.98 -14.54 -12.48
CA LEU A 101 -8.73 -13.29 -12.54
C LEU A 101 -7.81 -12.13 -12.89
N ILE A 102 -8.23 -11.32 -13.85
CA ILE A 102 -7.56 -10.07 -14.25
C ILE A 102 -8.40 -8.90 -13.75
N LEU A 103 -7.77 -8.01 -13.01
CA LEU A 103 -8.34 -6.73 -12.58
C LEU A 103 -7.64 -5.60 -13.35
N PRO A 104 -8.32 -4.91 -14.26
CA PRO A 104 -7.71 -3.79 -14.97
C PRO A 104 -7.37 -2.66 -13.98
N CYS A 105 -6.11 -2.20 -14.04
CA CYS A 105 -5.57 -1.20 -13.14
C CYS A 105 -5.41 0.15 -13.84
N ALA A 106 -5.77 1.22 -13.15
CA ALA A 106 -5.54 2.59 -13.63
C ALA A 106 -4.04 2.90 -13.65
N MET A 107 -3.58 3.54 -14.73
CA MET A 107 -2.22 4.02 -14.89
C MET A 107 -1.95 5.23 -13.97
N TRP A 108 -0.68 5.59 -13.79
CA TRP A 108 -0.30 6.67 -12.87
C TRP A 108 -0.98 8.02 -13.16
N MET A 109 -1.25 8.36 -14.42
CA MET A 109 -1.95 9.59 -14.79
C MET A 109 -3.49 9.47 -14.70
N GLU A 110 -4.00 8.27 -14.56
CA GLU A 110 -5.42 7.94 -14.47
C GLU A 110 -5.90 7.81 -13.02
N LYS A 111 -5.02 8.03 -12.07
CA LYS A 111 -5.28 7.99 -10.62
C LYS A 111 -4.48 9.05 -9.90
N GLU A 112 -4.81 9.26 -8.64
CA GLU A 112 -4.05 10.12 -7.74
C GLU A 112 -3.18 9.28 -6.82
N GLY A 113 -2.02 9.80 -6.42
CA GLY A 113 -1.14 9.10 -5.51
C GLY A 113 0.14 9.86 -5.19
N MET A 114 0.91 9.30 -4.26
CA MET A 114 2.24 9.79 -3.90
C MET A 114 3.29 8.80 -4.38
N PHE A 115 4.24 9.26 -5.16
CA PHE A 115 5.32 8.46 -5.71
C PHE A 115 6.66 8.91 -5.15
N GLY A 116 7.48 7.96 -4.72
CA GLY A 116 8.87 8.21 -4.37
C GLY A 116 9.81 7.95 -5.55
N ASN A 117 11.02 8.46 -5.47
CA ASN A 117 12.08 8.22 -6.45
C ASN A 117 13.46 8.07 -5.79
N ALA A 118 14.49 7.79 -6.62
CA ALA A 118 15.85 7.56 -6.14
C ALA A 118 16.53 8.80 -5.51
N GLU A 119 16.03 10.01 -5.73
CA GLU A 119 16.53 11.24 -5.08
C GLU A 119 15.79 11.56 -3.77
N ARG A 120 15.04 10.59 -3.23
CA ARG A 120 14.25 10.74 -1.98
C ARG A 120 13.14 11.80 -2.08
N ARG A 121 12.61 12.04 -3.26
CA ARG A 121 11.52 12.98 -3.46
C ARG A 121 10.18 12.26 -3.41
N GLY A 122 9.31 12.65 -2.48
CA GLY A 122 7.90 12.33 -2.54
C GLY A 122 7.21 13.28 -3.51
N GLN A 123 6.54 12.75 -4.54
CA GLN A 123 5.87 13.53 -5.58
C GLN A 123 4.39 13.21 -5.58
N MET A 124 3.58 14.25 -5.39
CA MET A 124 2.12 14.14 -5.46
C MET A 124 1.65 14.24 -6.91
N TRP A 125 1.00 13.19 -7.39
CA TRP A 125 0.36 13.15 -8.70
C TRP A 125 -1.14 13.29 -8.54
N ARG A 126 -1.72 14.20 -9.31
CA ARG A 126 -3.18 14.31 -9.45
C ARG A 126 -3.61 13.54 -10.68
N GLN A 127 -4.79 12.97 -10.62
CA GLN A 127 -5.43 12.38 -11.79
C GLN A 127 -5.52 13.41 -12.91
N GLN A 128 -5.06 13.05 -14.09
CA GLN A 128 -5.05 13.91 -15.27
C GLN A 128 -6.12 13.51 -16.29
N VAL A 129 -6.40 12.22 -16.40
CA VAL A 129 -7.35 11.65 -17.34
C VAL A 129 -8.18 10.57 -16.64
N LYS A 130 -9.35 10.28 -17.19
CA LYS A 130 -10.21 9.19 -16.74
C LYS A 130 -9.57 7.85 -17.10
N ALA A 131 -9.59 6.91 -16.17
CA ALA A 131 -9.20 5.53 -16.45
C ALA A 131 -10.16 4.91 -17.49
N PRO A 132 -9.65 4.15 -18.46
CA PRO A 132 -10.48 3.54 -19.50
C PRO A 132 -11.30 2.36 -18.96
N GLY A 133 -12.53 2.21 -19.49
CA GLY A 133 -13.37 1.06 -19.18
C GLY A 133 -13.63 0.86 -17.70
N GLU A 134 -13.35 -0.33 -17.20
CA GLU A 134 -13.53 -0.72 -15.79
C GLU A 134 -12.25 -0.58 -14.96
N ALA A 135 -11.17 -0.01 -15.51
CA ALA A 135 -9.92 0.15 -14.79
C ALA A 135 -10.08 1.02 -13.54
N LYS A 136 -9.53 0.52 -12.43
CA LYS A 136 -9.58 1.18 -11.12
C LYS A 136 -8.18 1.29 -10.50
N SER A 137 -7.98 2.26 -9.62
CA SER A 137 -6.71 2.38 -8.90
C SER A 137 -6.47 1.18 -7.98
N ASP A 138 -5.20 0.93 -7.67
CA ASP A 138 -4.82 -0.12 -6.71
C ASP A 138 -5.50 0.12 -5.35
N LEU A 139 -5.53 1.37 -4.89
CA LEU A 139 -6.19 1.73 -3.64
C LEU A 139 -7.68 1.38 -3.67
N TRP A 140 -8.38 1.70 -4.76
CA TRP A 140 -9.79 1.34 -4.94
C TRP A 140 -9.99 -0.18 -4.82
N GLN A 141 -9.16 -0.95 -5.54
CA GLN A 141 -9.26 -2.41 -5.54
C GLN A 141 -9.05 -2.99 -4.14
N TYR A 142 -8.04 -2.51 -3.39
CA TYR A 142 -7.78 -2.97 -2.02
C TYR A 142 -8.89 -2.59 -1.06
N LEU A 143 -9.43 -1.37 -1.13
CA LEU A 143 -10.54 -0.93 -0.29
C LEU A 143 -11.82 -1.73 -0.55
N GLU A 144 -12.15 -1.96 -1.81
CA GLU A 144 -13.31 -2.76 -2.18
C GLU A 144 -13.14 -4.24 -1.79
N PHE A 145 -11.94 -4.78 -1.90
CA PHE A 145 -11.64 -6.11 -1.42
C PHE A 145 -11.80 -6.20 0.12
N ALA A 146 -11.25 -5.23 0.85
CA ALA A 146 -11.33 -5.18 2.30
C ALA A 146 -12.79 -5.11 2.83
N LYS A 147 -13.70 -4.50 2.10
CA LYS A 147 -15.14 -4.44 2.46
C LYS A 147 -15.84 -5.81 2.41
N ARG A 148 -15.28 -6.78 1.70
CA ARG A 148 -15.90 -8.10 1.46
C ARG A 148 -15.56 -9.16 2.49
N PHE A 149 -14.59 -8.90 3.36
CA PHE A 149 -14.14 -9.83 4.38
C PHE A 149 -14.43 -9.28 5.77
N LYS A 150 -14.99 -10.12 6.62
CA LYS A 150 -15.02 -9.86 8.06
C LYS A 150 -13.64 -10.15 8.66
N VAL A 151 -13.35 -9.52 9.77
CA VAL A 151 -12.09 -9.76 10.50
C VAL A 151 -11.93 -11.23 10.86
N GLU A 152 -13.02 -11.90 11.22
CA GLU A 152 -13.04 -13.31 11.58
C GLU A 152 -12.69 -14.26 10.42
N ASP A 153 -12.83 -13.81 9.19
CA ASP A 153 -12.48 -14.61 8.01
C ASP A 153 -10.95 -14.65 7.77
N VAL A 154 -10.20 -13.69 8.35
CA VAL A 154 -8.81 -13.45 7.99
C VAL A 154 -7.86 -13.46 9.20
N TRP A 155 -8.26 -12.87 10.31
CA TRP A 155 -7.40 -12.72 11.47
C TRP A 155 -7.43 -13.95 12.39
N PRO A 156 -6.31 -14.29 13.03
CA PRO A 156 -6.28 -15.35 14.03
C PRO A 156 -7.23 -15.07 15.20
N ALA A 157 -7.85 -16.12 15.70
CA ALA A 157 -8.84 -16.00 16.78
C ALA A 157 -8.26 -15.42 18.09
N ASP A 158 -7.00 -15.70 18.37
CA ASP A 158 -6.28 -15.17 19.54
C ASP A 158 -6.01 -13.67 19.43
N LEU A 159 -5.80 -13.15 18.23
CA LEU A 159 -5.69 -11.72 17.99
C LEU A 159 -7.05 -11.04 18.19
N ILE A 160 -8.12 -11.61 17.63
CA ILE A 160 -9.48 -11.09 17.80
C ILE A 160 -9.89 -11.11 19.27
N ALA A 161 -9.50 -12.13 20.03
CA ALA A 161 -9.75 -12.20 21.47
C ALA A 161 -9.10 -11.05 22.27
N LYS A 162 -7.96 -10.53 21.78
CA LYS A 162 -7.31 -9.35 22.37
C LYS A 162 -7.90 -8.01 21.92
N MET A 163 -8.74 -8.03 20.88
CA MET A 163 -9.38 -6.86 20.27
C MET A 163 -10.88 -7.11 20.07
N PRO A 164 -11.66 -7.32 21.12
CA PRO A 164 -13.07 -7.71 21.00
C PRO A 164 -13.92 -6.69 20.23
N GLU A 165 -13.50 -5.44 20.18
CA GLU A 165 -14.16 -4.34 19.46
C GLU A 165 -14.12 -4.49 17.93
N VAL A 166 -13.26 -5.34 17.37
CA VAL A 166 -13.18 -5.55 15.92
C VAL A 166 -14.12 -6.66 15.44
N LYS A 167 -14.66 -7.46 16.35
CA LYS A 167 -15.53 -8.58 16.02
C LYS A 167 -16.77 -8.15 15.24
N GLY A 168 -17.06 -8.84 14.16
CA GLY A 168 -18.17 -8.56 13.25
C GLY A 168 -17.95 -7.41 12.28
N LYS A 169 -16.82 -6.70 12.38
CA LYS A 169 -16.44 -5.63 11.45
C LYS A 169 -15.75 -6.18 10.20
N THR A 170 -15.81 -5.41 9.11
CA THR A 170 -15.03 -5.71 7.91
C THR A 170 -13.58 -5.28 8.09
N LEU A 171 -12.69 -5.82 7.25
CA LEU A 171 -11.31 -5.34 7.18
C LEU A 171 -11.24 -3.85 6.84
N TYR A 172 -12.16 -3.36 6.01
CA TYR A 172 -12.27 -1.94 5.70
C TYR A 172 -12.53 -1.10 6.96
N ASP A 173 -13.50 -1.50 7.79
CA ASP A 173 -13.85 -0.78 9.01
C ASP A 173 -12.70 -0.70 10.01
N VAL A 174 -11.86 -1.74 10.05
CA VAL A 174 -10.76 -1.82 11.01
C VAL A 174 -9.48 -1.15 10.48
N LEU A 175 -9.16 -1.33 9.21
CA LEU A 175 -7.89 -0.87 8.64
C LEU A 175 -7.98 0.54 8.04
N TYR A 176 -9.12 0.93 7.49
CA TYR A 176 -9.27 2.19 6.76
C TYR A 176 -10.27 3.15 7.41
N ALA A 177 -11.38 2.65 7.94
CA ALA A 177 -12.38 3.46 8.62
C ALA A 177 -12.23 3.44 10.15
N ASN A 178 -11.00 3.42 10.65
CA ASN A 178 -10.66 3.21 12.07
C ASN A 178 -10.45 4.51 12.86
N GLY A 179 -10.76 5.66 12.30
CA GLY A 179 -10.52 6.96 12.92
C GLY A 179 -9.06 7.45 12.87
N GLN A 180 -8.13 6.65 12.36
CA GLN A 180 -6.75 7.06 12.03
C GLN A 180 -6.70 7.57 10.59
N VAL A 181 -7.06 6.70 9.66
CA VAL A 181 -6.98 6.97 8.22
C VAL A 181 -8.09 7.92 7.77
N ASN A 182 -9.31 7.74 8.24
CA ASN A 182 -10.47 8.54 7.85
C ASN A 182 -10.78 9.71 8.79
N LYS A 183 -9.80 10.19 9.55
CA LYS A 183 -9.98 11.32 10.49
C LYS A 183 -10.27 12.67 9.81
N PHE A 184 -9.97 12.79 8.52
CA PHE A 184 -10.21 14.00 7.75
C PHE A 184 -11.62 14.02 7.15
N PRO A 185 -12.31 15.17 7.13
CA PRO A 185 -13.69 15.22 6.67
C PRO A 185 -13.82 15.05 5.16
N LYS A 186 -14.90 14.41 4.72
CA LYS A 186 -15.23 14.22 3.29
C LYS A 186 -15.37 15.54 2.53
N SER A 187 -15.69 16.64 3.19
CA SER A 187 -15.78 17.97 2.58
C SER A 187 -14.48 18.41 1.90
N GLU A 188 -13.34 17.90 2.34
CA GLU A 188 -12.06 18.15 1.67
C GLU A 188 -11.98 17.52 0.28
N THR A 189 -12.73 16.46 0.04
CA THR A 189 -12.82 15.80 -1.27
C THR A 189 -13.33 16.74 -2.36
N ALA A 190 -14.36 17.52 -2.07
CA ALA A 190 -14.91 18.49 -3.03
C ALA A 190 -13.89 19.55 -3.43
N THR A 191 -13.06 20.01 -2.47
CA THR A 191 -12.01 20.99 -2.75
C THR A 191 -10.93 20.43 -3.68
N VAL A 192 -10.59 19.16 -3.55
CA VAL A 192 -9.61 18.50 -4.41
C VAL A 192 -10.18 18.29 -5.81
N ASN A 193 -11.41 17.84 -5.90
CA ASN A 193 -12.06 17.62 -7.19
C ASN A 193 -12.38 18.91 -7.96
N ALA A 194 -12.44 20.05 -7.29
CA ALA A 194 -12.45 21.35 -7.97
C ALA A 194 -11.18 21.63 -8.79
N HIS A 195 -10.11 20.88 -8.53
CA HIS A 195 -8.87 20.87 -9.29
C HIS A 195 -8.72 19.64 -10.20
N ALA A 196 -9.64 18.69 -10.11
CA ALA A 196 -9.74 17.61 -11.08
C ALA A 196 -10.17 18.16 -12.44
N TRP A 197 -9.92 17.40 -13.46
CA TRP A 197 -10.27 17.73 -14.82
C TRP A 197 -11.72 18.19 -14.94
N ALA A 198 -11.96 19.21 -15.77
CA ALA A 198 -13.31 19.65 -16.09
C ALA A 198 -14.15 18.47 -16.59
N GLY A 199 -15.25 18.17 -15.88
CA GLY A 199 -16.10 17.02 -16.16
C GLY A 199 -15.89 15.78 -15.32
N TYR A 200 -14.92 15.79 -14.39
CA TYR A 200 -14.73 14.72 -13.42
C TYR A 200 -15.61 14.97 -12.20
N THR A 201 -16.49 14.04 -11.91
CA THR A 201 -17.26 14.05 -10.64
C THR A 201 -16.61 13.13 -9.61
N ASN A 202 -16.93 13.32 -8.32
CA ASN A 202 -16.50 12.42 -7.26
C ASN A 202 -16.96 10.97 -7.49
N ASP A 203 -18.07 10.78 -8.17
CA ASP A 203 -18.65 9.47 -8.44
C ASP A 203 -17.99 8.76 -9.63
N GLU A 204 -17.34 9.51 -10.50
CA GLU A 204 -16.64 8.99 -11.68
C GLU A 204 -15.16 8.76 -11.43
N SER A 205 -14.57 9.43 -10.44
CA SER A 205 -13.23 9.11 -9.99
C SER A 205 -13.28 7.85 -9.15
N ASP A 206 -12.37 6.92 -9.39
CA ASP A 206 -12.15 5.79 -8.49
C ASP A 206 -11.38 6.20 -7.21
N PHE A 207 -11.36 7.46 -6.97
CA PHE A 207 -10.78 8.14 -5.86
C PHE A 207 -11.76 8.11 -4.68
N PHE A 208 -11.44 7.35 -3.65
CA PHE A 208 -12.28 7.23 -2.45
C PHE A 208 -12.39 8.50 -1.62
N GLY A 209 -11.97 9.58 -2.21
CA GLY A 209 -11.93 10.88 -1.60
C GLY A 209 -10.55 11.21 -1.06
N TYR A 210 -10.20 12.45 -1.21
CA TYR A 210 -8.98 13.06 -0.73
C TYR A 210 -8.67 12.72 0.73
N TYR A 211 -9.68 12.66 1.57
CA TYR A 211 -9.54 12.36 2.98
C TYR A 211 -8.93 10.98 3.26
N VAL A 212 -9.20 9.98 2.43
CA VAL A 212 -8.60 8.64 2.60
C VAL A 212 -7.12 8.68 2.22
N GLN A 213 -6.77 9.30 1.12
CA GLN A 213 -5.37 9.46 0.69
C GLN A 213 -4.57 10.27 1.70
N LYS A 214 -5.15 11.39 2.16
CA LYS A 214 -4.55 12.22 3.19
C LYS A 214 -4.35 11.44 4.49
N GLY A 215 -5.36 10.68 4.91
CA GLY A 215 -5.29 9.86 6.11
C GLY A 215 -4.20 8.79 6.04
N LEU A 216 -4.10 8.08 4.93
CA LEU A 216 -3.05 7.07 4.70
C LEU A 216 -1.66 7.70 4.68
N PHE A 217 -1.50 8.85 4.04
CA PHE A 217 -0.23 9.54 3.98
C PHE A 217 0.21 10.07 5.35
N GLU A 218 -0.71 10.69 6.11
CA GLU A 218 -0.41 11.20 7.44
C GLU A 218 -0.10 10.07 8.43
N GLU A 219 -0.77 8.92 8.31
CA GLU A 219 -0.40 7.72 9.05
C GLU A 219 1.01 7.27 8.68
N TYR A 220 1.32 7.17 7.39
CA TYR A 220 2.66 6.80 6.93
C TYR A 220 3.74 7.77 7.44
N ALA A 221 3.44 9.07 7.48
CA ALA A 221 4.35 10.08 8.00
C ALA A 221 4.69 9.89 9.49
N GLU A 222 3.77 9.32 10.27
CA GLU A 222 4.04 9.01 11.68
C GLU A 222 5.16 7.98 11.87
N PHE A 223 5.30 7.02 10.95
CA PHE A 223 6.39 6.04 11.00
C PHE A 223 7.77 6.66 10.79
N GLY A 224 7.86 7.67 9.91
CA GLY A 224 9.13 8.32 9.60
C GLY A 224 9.56 9.40 10.57
N ARG A 225 8.64 9.88 11.42
CA ARG A 225 8.87 11.04 12.27
C ARG A 225 9.95 10.78 13.31
N GLY A 226 11.01 11.62 13.27
CA GLY A 226 12.16 11.47 14.17
C GLY A 226 13.14 10.35 13.80
N HIS A 227 12.96 9.70 12.63
CA HIS A 227 13.80 8.60 12.16
C HIS A 227 14.52 8.92 10.84
N ALA A 228 14.81 10.20 10.58
CA ALA A 228 15.42 10.68 9.34
C ALA A 228 14.59 10.42 8.06
N HIS A 229 13.30 10.10 8.21
CA HIS A 229 12.33 9.93 7.12
C HIS A 229 11.15 10.90 7.27
N ASP A 230 11.36 11.99 8.00
CA ASP A 230 10.34 12.99 8.27
C ASP A 230 9.75 13.54 6.98
N LEU A 231 8.43 13.55 6.91
CA LEU A 231 7.67 14.06 5.78
C LEU A 231 6.96 15.36 6.18
N ALA A 232 6.82 16.25 5.22
CA ALA A 232 5.93 17.39 5.38
C ALA A 232 4.46 16.92 5.46
N PRO A 233 3.54 17.74 5.98
CA PRO A 233 2.12 17.45 5.91
C PRO A 233 1.64 17.22 4.47
N PHE A 234 0.68 16.35 4.28
CA PHE A 234 0.13 16.01 2.96
C PHE A 234 -0.24 17.23 2.12
N ASP A 235 -0.90 18.22 2.74
CA ASP A 235 -1.31 19.45 2.05
C ASP A 235 -0.14 20.25 1.47
N THR A 236 1.04 20.15 2.07
CA THR A 236 2.27 20.75 1.55
C THR A 236 2.71 20.07 0.26
N TYR A 237 2.72 18.73 0.23
CA TYR A 237 3.02 17.97 -1.01
C TYR A 237 1.97 18.22 -2.09
N HIS A 238 0.71 18.28 -1.70
CA HIS A 238 -0.38 18.55 -2.63
C HIS A 238 -0.24 19.90 -3.34
N LYS A 239 0.30 20.90 -2.65
CA LYS A 239 0.59 22.23 -3.23
C LYS A 239 1.92 22.27 -3.98
N ALA A 240 3.00 21.78 -3.37
CA ALA A 240 4.36 21.87 -3.89
C ALA A 240 4.67 20.85 -5.00
N ARG A 241 3.87 19.78 -5.10
CA ARG A 241 4.01 18.68 -6.07
C ARG A 241 5.26 17.83 -5.89
N GLY A 242 6.09 18.09 -4.90
CA GLY A 242 7.22 17.24 -4.58
C GLY A 242 8.23 17.90 -3.65
N LEU A 243 8.63 17.15 -2.63
CA LEU A 243 9.67 17.54 -1.68
C LEU A 243 10.58 16.34 -1.41
N ARG A 244 11.86 16.60 -1.22
CA ARG A 244 12.81 15.56 -0.77
C ARG A 244 12.71 15.39 0.74
N TRP A 245 12.58 14.16 1.19
CA TRP A 245 12.62 13.84 2.61
C TRP A 245 14.08 13.61 3.09
N PRO A 246 14.42 13.89 4.35
CA PRO A 246 13.55 14.41 5.41
C PRO A 246 13.15 15.87 5.18
N VAL A 247 11.94 16.21 5.64
CA VAL A 247 11.46 17.59 5.72
C VAL A 247 11.23 17.92 7.19
N VAL A 248 12.10 18.76 7.76
CA VAL A 248 12.02 19.19 9.16
C VAL A 248 11.79 20.69 9.19
N ASP A 249 10.84 21.14 10.00
CA ASP A 249 10.46 22.56 10.10
C ASP A 249 10.19 23.21 8.74
N GLY A 250 9.56 22.45 7.83
CA GLY A 250 9.19 22.91 6.50
C GLY A 250 10.34 23.00 5.50
N LYS A 251 11.53 22.52 5.84
CA LYS A 251 12.72 22.56 4.98
C LYS A 251 13.23 21.16 4.64
N GLU A 252 13.62 20.98 3.38
CA GLU A 252 14.34 19.77 2.94
C GLU A 252 15.73 19.73 3.63
N ILE A 253 16.03 18.62 4.30
CA ILE A 253 17.33 18.42 4.96
C ILE A 253 18.24 17.60 4.04
N ARG A 254 19.51 18.00 3.92
CA ARG A 254 20.50 17.24 3.16
C ARG A 254 20.97 16.03 3.94
N LEU A 255 21.35 14.96 3.22
CA LEU A 255 21.86 13.73 3.86
C LEU A 255 23.07 14.01 4.75
N LYS A 256 24.00 14.84 4.32
CA LYS A 256 25.17 15.24 5.10
C LYS A 256 24.85 15.93 6.44
N ASP A 257 23.65 16.54 6.53
CA ASP A 257 23.21 17.22 7.75
C ASP A 257 22.51 16.24 8.72
N ILE A 258 22.15 15.03 8.22
CA ILE A 258 21.54 13.94 9.00
C ILE A 258 22.63 12.98 9.51
N TRP A 259 23.63 12.76 8.70
CA TRP A 259 24.78 11.89 8.97
C TRP A 259 26.03 12.78 8.96
N PRO A 260 26.35 13.43 10.11
CA PRO A 260 27.64 14.10 10.19
C PRO A 260 28.71 13.06 9.89
N SER A 261 29.57 13.36 8.92
CA SER A 261 30.78 12.56 8.72
C SER A 261 31.52 12.60 10.05
N ASP A 262 31.77 11.44 10.62
CA ASP A 262 32.75 11.30 11.68
C ASP A 262 34.11 11.70 11.07
N GLU A 263 34.48 12.97 11.23
CA GLU A 263 35.85 13.42 11.00
C GLU A 263 36.72 13.06 12.21
#